data_0a098e2ef698a967bb8d0afb462bd669
#
_entry.id   0a098e2ef698a967bb8d0afb462bd669
#
_cell.length_a   1.000
_cell.length_b   1.000
_cell.length_c   1.000
_cell.angle_alpha   90.00
_cell.angle_beta   90.00
_cell.angle_gamma   90.00
#
_symmetry.space_group_name_H-M   'P 1'
#
loop_
_entity.id
_entity.type
_entity.pdbx_description
1 polymer ?
#
loop_
_entity_poly.entity_id
_entity_poly.type
_entity_poly.pdbx_seq_one_letter_code
_entity_poly.pdbx_strand_id
1 'polypeptide(L)'
;MGMEAPSGEKMVAHVICNGGDAAVKNFEYVGIADCVGALKVAGGPTACSFGCLGFGSCVAACQFDAIHINEQGVAEVDKEKCTNCGACRAACPHHLIVEVPYKQKVFVDCSNKDKGPAVAKVCANSCIACGMCERTCKFDAIHVIDNVAVIDYSKCKNCGMCAKACPRNAIEPIPTPEEKEKFKAAQKAAAEKKAAAAKAAAEAPKAE
;
A
#
# COMPACT_ATOMS: atom_id res chain seq x y z
N MET A 1 14.70 1.15 39.85
CA MET A 1 15.71 1.34 38.80
C MET A 1 14.94 1.58 37.51
N GLY A 2 14.81 2.83 37.07
CA GLY A 2 14.17 3.20 35.82
C GLY A 2 15.11 2.85 34.68
N MET A 3 14.77 1.81 33.91
CA MET A 3 15.38 1.62 32.62
C MET A 3 14.76 2.63 31.65
N GLU A 4 15.54 3.62 31.25
CA GLU A 4 15.17 4.49 30.12
C GLU A 4 14.95 3.60 28.89
N ALA A 5 13.74 3.63 28.31
CA ALA A 5 13.48 2.99 27.06
C ALA A 5 14.38 3.63 26.00
N PRO A 6 15.00 2.85 25.08
CA PRO A 6 15.82 3.42 24.02
C PRO A 6 14.98 4.41 23.22
N SER A 7 15.53 5.58 22.94
CA SER A 7 14.92 6.69 22.19
C SER A 7 14.77 6.36 20.70
N GLY A 8 14.08 5.26 20.40
CA GLY A 8 13.73 4.85 19.05
C GLY A 8 12.32 5.37 18.68
N GLU A 9 12.11 5.71 17.43
CA GLU A 9 10.77 6.01 16.94
C GLU A 9 9.84 4.81 17.16
N LYS A 10 8.63 5.06 17.74
CA LYS A 10 7.63 3.99 17.97
C LYS A 10 7.31 3.33 16.62
N MET A 11 7.50 2.03 16.55
CA MET A 11 7.18 1.21 15.37
C MET A 11 5.90 0.40 15.63
N VAL A 12 5.16 0.12 14.59
CA VAL A 12 3.93 -0.68 14.62
C VAL A 12 3.88 -1.62 13.44
N ALA A 13 3.09 -2.68 13.54
CA ALA A 13 2.80 -3.55 12.41
C ALA A 13 1.85 -2.87 11.42
N HIS A 14 2.01 -3.18 10.12
CA HIS A 14 1.11 -2.76 9.04
C HIS A 14 0.96 -3.89 8.02
N VAL A 15 -0.23 -4.03 7.44
CA VAL A 15 -0.54 -5.10 6.46
C VAL A 15 -0.45 -4.53 5.05
N ILE A 16 0.52 -4.96 4.26
CA ILE A 16 0.75 -4.49 2.88
C ILE A 16 -0.16 -5.19 1.86
N CYS A 17 -1.47 -5.14 2.09
CA CYS A 17 -2.47 -5.69 1.17
C CYS A 17 -3.80 -4.94 1.33
N ASN A 18 -4.38 -4.51 0.21
CA ASN A 18 -5.72 -3.94 0.11
C ASN A 18 -6.56 -4.71 -0.94
N GLY A 19 -6.32 -6.03 -1.03
CA GLY A 19 -6.99 -6.90 -2.00
C GLY A 19 -8.40 -7.27 -1.56
N GLY A 20 -8.51 -8.10 -0.55
CA GLY A 20 -9.79 -8.56 -0.02
C GLY A 20 -10.82 -8.88 -1.10
N ASP A 21 -11.97 -8.22 -1.04
CA ASP A 21 -13.05 -8.37 -2.04
C ASP A 21 -12.68 -7.87 -3.43
N ALA A 22 -11.62 -7.04 -3.56
CA ALA A 22 -11.10 -6.60 -4.85
C ALA A 22 -10.22 -7.66 -5.53
N ALA A 23 -9.84 -8.72 -4.81
CA ALA A 23 -9.09 -9.84 -5.36
C ALA A 23 -10.02 -10.90 -5.95
N VAL A 24 -9.66 -11.44 -7.11
CA VAL A 24 -10.41 -12.54 -7.76
C VAL A 24 -10.28 -13.79 -6.91
N LYS A 25 -11.41 -14.44 -6.62
CA LYS A 25 -11.47 -15.75 -5.95
C LYS A 25 -11.52 -16.86 -7.00
N ASN A 26 -10.66 -17.87 -6.85
CA ASN A 26 -10.63 -19.04 -7.72
C ASN A 26 -11.68 -20.07 -7.31
N PHE A 27 -11.94 -20.18 -6.01
CA PHE A 27 -12.92 -21.10 -5.42
C PHE A 27 -13.33 -20.58 -4.03
N GLU A 28 -14.43 -21.11 -3.53
CA GLU A 28 -14.87 -20.92 -2.15
C GLU A 28 -14.18 -21.94 -1.24
N TYR A 29 -13.46 -21.45 -0.25
CA TYR A 29 -12.78 -22.31 0.72
C TYR A 29 -13.71 -22.65 1.87
N VAL A 30 -13.99 -23.94 2.04
CA VAL A 30 -14.73 -24.49 3.17
C VAL A 30 -13.78 -25.37 3.98
N GLY A 31 -13.35 -24.88 5.14
CA GLY A 31 -12.37 -25.57 5.98
C GLY A 31 -12.07 -24.82 7.27
N ILE A 32 -10.98 -25.17 7.91
CA ILE A 32 -10.52 -24.52 9.13
C ILE A 32 -10.14 -23.06 8.79
N ALA A 33 -10.60 -22.10 9.58
CA ALA A 33 -10.26 -20.68 9.43
C ALA A 33 -8.79 -20.43 9.84
N ASP A 34 -7.87 -20.86 8.99
CA ASP A 34 -6.42 -20.73 9.14
C ASP A 34 -5.75 -20.49 7.79
N CYS A 35 -4.90 -19.47 7.71
CA CYS A 35 -4.22 -19.10 6.46
C CYS A 35 -3.26 -20.19 5.97
N VAL A 36 -2.56 -20.85 6.89
CA VAL A 36 -1.61 -21.94 6.53
C VAL A 36 -2.36 -23.14 5.99
N GLY A 37 -3.50 -23.49 6.62
CA GLY A 37 -4.38 -24.58 6.17
C GLY A 37 -4.98 -24.29 4.80
N ALA A 38 -5.47 -23.07 4.58
CA ALA A 38 -6.06 -22.66 3.32
C ALA A 38 -5.05 -22.67 2.16
N LEU A 39 -3.79 -22.30 2.39
CA LEU A 39 -2.73 -22.36 1.37
C LEU A 39 -2.42 -23.78 0.89
N LYS A 40 -2.60 -24.79 1.73
CA LYS A 40 -2.39 -26.20 1.34
C LYS A 40 -3.42 -26.69 0.32
N VAL A 41 -4.55 -25.98 0.21
CA VAL A 41 -5.61 -26.29 -0.75
C VAL A 41 -5.37 -25.45 -2.02
N ALA A 42 -4.78 -26.07 -3.02
CA ALA A 42 -4.52 -25.46 -4.34
C ALA A 42 -3.82 -24.07 -4.32
N GLY A 43 -3.00 -23.80 -3.30
CA GLY A 43 -2.30 -22.52 -3.18
C GLY A 43 -3.14 -21.37 -2.61
N GLY A 44 -4.34 -21.67 -2.09
CA GLY A 44 -5.26 -20.69 -1.52
C GLY A 44 -6.41 -20.29 -2.45
N PRO A 45 -7.50 -19.75 -1.89
CA PRO A 45 -8.73 -19.47 -2.63
C PRO A 45 -8.67 -18.24 -3.52
N THR A 46 -7.63 -17.40 -3.42
CA THR A 46 -7.49 -16.16 -4.19
C THR A 46 -6.55 -16.35 -5.38
N ALA A 47 -6.85 -15.69 -6.50
CA ALA A 47 -5.99 -15.69 -7.68
C ALA A 47 -4.65 -14.95 -7.46
N CYS A 48 -4.59 -14.07 -6.46
CA CYS A 48 -3.36 -13.39 -6.05
C CYS A 48 -2.57 -14.25 -5.06
N SER A 49 -1.46 -14.83 -5.51
CA SER A 49 -0.57 -15.65 -4.66
C SER A 49 0.21 -14.87 -3.61
N PHE A 50 0.10 -13.55 -3.60
CA PHE A 50 0.75 -12.66 -2.65
C PHE A 50 -0.22 -12.01 -1.66
N GLY A 51 -1.55 -12.15 -1.89
CA GLY A 51 -2.57 -11.38 -1.17
C GLY A 51 -2.91 -11.93 0.22
N CYS A 52 -3.61 -11.12 1.02
CA CYS A 52 -4.19 -11.58 2.27
C CYS A 52 -5.32 -12.58 1.99
N LEU A 53 -5.32 -13.68 2.75
CA LEU A 53 -6.33 -14.73 2.63
C LEU A 53 -7.57 -14.48 3.52
N GLY A 54 -7.43 -13.61 4.52
CA GLY A 54 -8.54 -13.20 5.39
C GLY A 54 -8.96 -14.21 6.46
N PHE A 55 -8.24 -15.33 6.65
CA PHE A 55 -8.62 -16.38 7.63
C PHE A 55 -8.10 -16.14 9.05
N GLY A 56 -7.48 -15.01 9.35
CA GLY A 56 -7.23 -14.55 10.72
C GLY A 56 -6.13 -15.26 11.49
N SER A 57 -5.18 -16.01 10.88
CA SER A 57 -4.04 -16.59 11.61
C SER A 57 -3.23 -15.53 12.36
N CYS A 58 -3.09 -14.31 11.80
CA CYS A 58 -2.45 -13.19 12.46
C CYS A 58 -3.28 -12.62 13.63
N VAL A 59 -4.62 -12.66 13.53
CA VAL A 59 -5.53 -12.25 14.58
C VAL A 59 -5.40 -13.20 15.77
N ALA A 60 -5.45 -14.52 15.53
CA ALA A 60 -5.29 -15.54 16.55
C ALA A 60 -3.92 -15.47 17.27
N ALA A 61 -2.87 -15.00 16.58
CA ALA A 61 -1.54 -14.85 17.15
C ALA A 61 -1.36 -13.56 17.98
N CYS A 62 -2.29 -12.60 17.86
CA CYS A 62 -2.16 -11.30 18.55
C CYS A 62 -2.69 -11.38 19.98
N GLN A 63 -1.80 -11.16 20.97
CA GLN A 63 -2.16 -11.14 22.38
C GLN A 63 -2.72 -9.79 22.86
N PHE A 64 -2.66 -8.75 22.01
CA PHE A 64 -3.01 -7.38 22.37
C PHE A 64 -4.32 -6.91 21.72
N ASP A 65 -5.04 -7.81 21.03
CA ASP A 65 -6.25 -7.46 20.28
C ASP A 65 -6.04 -6.24 19.35
N ALA A 66 -4.85 -6.19 18.75
CA ALA A 66 -4.42 -5.08 17.90
C ALA A 66 -4.58 -5.35 16.40
N ILE A 67 -5.10 -6.52 16.01
CA ILE A 67 -5.30 -6.87 14.59
C ILE A 67 -6.63 -7.60 14.43
N HIS A 68 -7.38 -7.25 13.41
CA HIS A 68 -8.68 -7.85 13.08
C HIS A 68 -8.81 -8.00 11.56
N ILE A 69 -9.81 -8.74 11.11
CA ILE A 69 -10.19 -8.79 9.70
C ILE A 69 -11.26 -7.74 9.47
N ASN A 70 -11.02 -6.82 8.54
CA ASN A 70 -11.95 -5.75 8.20
C ASN A 70 -13.10 -6.25 7.30
N GLU A 71 -14.04 -5.37 6.98
CA GLU A 71 -15.22 -5.68 6.15
C GLU A 71 -14.86 -6.15 4.74
N GLN A 72 -13.69 -5.75 4.21
CA GLN A 72 -13.19 -6.19 2.90
C GLN A 72 -12.49 -7.55 2.95
N GLY A 73 -12.40 -8.19 4.12
CA GLY A 73 -11.74 -9.50 4.28
C GLY A 73 -10.21 -9.42 4.31
N VAL A 74 -9.63 -8.27 4.67
CA VAL A 74 -8.18 -8.07 4.85
C VAL A 74 -7.86 -7.83 6.32
N ALA A 75 -6.71 -8.31 6.77
CA ALA A 75 -6.24 -8.01 8.12
C ALA A 75 -5.85 -6.52 8.23
N GLU A 76 -6.28 -5.88 9.31
CA GLU A 76 -6.03 -4.48 9.62
C GLU A 76 -5.49 -4.35 11.05
N VAL A 77 -4.53 -3.44 11.25
CA VAL A 77 -3.85 -3.25 12.55
C VAL A 77 -4.29 -1.95 13.21
N ASP A 78 -4.78 -2.06 14.44
CA ASP A 78 -4.96 -0.93 15.34
C ASP A 78 -3.60 -0.48 15.87
N LYS A 79 -3.12 0.66 15.40
CA LYS A 79 -1.81 1.23 15.75
C LYS A 79 -1.70 1.62 17.23
N GLU A 80 -2.83 1.96 17.87
CA GLU A 80 -2.85 2.37 19.27
C GLU A 80 -2.60 1.18 20.19
N LYS A 81 -3.19 0.03 19.86
CA LYS A 81 -3.03 -1.21 20.63
C LYS A 81 -1.76 -1.98 20.27
N CYS A 82 -1.17 -1.72 19.08
CA CYS A 82 -0.04 -2.48 18.57
C CYS A 82 1.24 -2.18 19.36
N THR A 83 1.86 -3.21 19.93
CA THR A 83 3.13 -3.15 20.66
C THR A 83 4.34 -3.53 19.82
N ASN A 84 4.14 -3.86 18.51
CA ASN A 84 5.18 -4.33 17.60
C ASN A 84 5.91 -5.60 18.06
N CYS A 85 5.22 -6.51 18.74
CA CYS A 85 5.83 -7.75 19.26
C CYS A 85 6.24 -8.77 18.18
N GLY A 86 5.74 -8.61 16.93
CA GLY A 86 6.10 -9.47 15.80
C GLY A 86 5.32 -10.78 15.67
N ALA A 87 4.46 -11.17 16.60
CA ALA A 87 3.72 -12.44 16.57
C ALA A 87 2.86 -12.58 15.30
N CYS A 88 2.14 -11.54 14.90
CA CYS A 88 1.34 -11.53 13.67
C CYS A 88 2.19 -11.65 12.39
N ARG A 89 3.40 -11.09 12.38
CA ARG A 89 4.35 -11.23 11.26
C ARG A 89 4.81 -12.67 11.09
N ALA A 90 5.14 -13.33 12.19
CA ALA A 90 5.54 -14.74 12.19
C ALA A 90 4.39 -15.68 11.76
N ALA A 91 3.14 -15.34 12.11
CA ALA A 91 1.95 -16.13 11.78
C ALA A 91 1.48 -15.94 10.33
N CYS A 92 1.90 -14.90 9.62
CA CYS A 92 1.46 -14.63 8.25
C CYS A 92 2.24 -15.45 7.22
N PRO A 93 1.63 -16.44 6.53
CA PRO A 93 2.35 -17.29 5.59
C PRO A 93 2.78 -16.56 4.31
N HIS A 94 2.12 -15.45 3.96
CA HIS A 94 2.50 -14.59 2.81
C HIS A 94 3.43 -13.44 3.21
N HIS A 95 3.84 -13.33 4.48
CA HIS A 95 4.73 -12.29 5.00
C HIS A 95 4.25 -10.85 4.68
N LEU A 96 2.93 -10.64 4.76
CA LEU A 96 2.29 -9.36 4.42
C LEU A 96 2.37 -8.32 5.52
N ILE A 97 2.81 -8.69 6.71
CA ILE A 97 2.82 -7.79 7.86
C ILE A 97 4.23 -7.29 8.05
N VAL A 98 4.40 -5.99 7.86
CA VAL A 98 5.68 -5.29 7.95
C VAL A 98 5.70 -4.34 9.13
N GLU A 99 6.88 -3.91 9.50
CA GLU A 99 7.10 -2.91 10.55
C GLU A 99 7.20 -1.53 9.92
N VAL A 100 6.43 -0.57 10.45
CA VAL A 100 6.39 0.79 9.94
C VAL A 100 6.45 1.80 11.08
N PRO A 101 6.96 3.04 10.85
CA PRO A 101 6.91 4.10 11.84
C PRO A 101 5.45 4.43 12.23
N TYR A 102 5.18 4.55 13.52
CA TYR A 102 3.85 4.89 14.04
C TYR A 102 3.25 6.16 13.42
N LYS A 103 4.09 7.17 13.17
CA LYS A 103 3.68 8.46 12.57
C LYS A 103 3.38 8.37 11.09
N GLN A 104 3.72 7.25 10.44
CA GLN A 104 3.47 7.08 9.03
C GLN A 104 1.98 6.96 8.73
N LYS A 105 1.53 7.67 7.68
CA LYS A 105 0.13 7.70 7.23
C LYS A 105 -0.08 7.25 5.79
N VAL A 106 1.00 7.17 5.01
CA VAL A 106 0.95 6.80 3.59
C VAL A 106 1.65 5.47 3.39
N PHE A 107 0.93 4.47 2.88
CA PHE A 107 1.44 3.11 2.70
C PHE A 107 1.14 2.60 1.30
N VAL A 108 1.97 1.68 0.82
CA VAL A 108 1.68 0.90 -0.38
C VAL A 108 1.13 -0.44 0.06
N ASP A 109 -0.16 -0.68 -0.20
CA ASP A 109 -0.87 -1.87 0.24
C ASP A 109 -1.01 -2.89 -0.88
N CYS A 110 0.13 -3.24 -1.44
CA CYS A 110 0.30 -4.31 -2.42
C CYS A 110 1.71 -4.88 -2.33
N SER A 111 1.80 -6.21 -2.31
CA SER A 111 3.06 -6.96 -2.27
C SER A 111 3.29 -7.82 -3.52
N ASN A 112 2.38 -7.75 -4.50
CA ASN A 112 2.45 -8.60 -5.70
C ASN A 112 3.56 -8.13 -6.63
N LYS A 113 4.52 -9.03 -6.91
CA LYS A 113 5.69 -8.79 -7.75
C LYS A 113 5.51 -9.23 -9.21
N ASP A 114 4.34 -9.71 -9.58
CA ASP A 114 4.04 -10.06 -10.96
C ASP A 114 3.98 -8.82 -11.85
N LYS A 115 4.07 -9.04 -13.17
CA LYS A 115 3.99 -7.94 -14.14
C LYS A 115 2.60 -7.29 -14.15
N GLY A 116 2.53 -5.98 -14.31
CA GLY A 116 1.32 -5.18 -14.25
C GLY A 116 0.07 -5.74 -14.94
N PRO A 117 0.14 -6.26 -16.19
CA PRO A 117 -1.01 -6.88 -16.86
C PRO A 117 -1.54 -8.15 -16.18
N ALA A 118 -0.67 -8.96 -15.56
CA ALA A 118 -1.05 -10.15 -14.80
C ALA A 118 -1.72 -9.75 -13.48
N VAL A 119 -1.09 -8.85 -12.73
CA VAL A 119 -1.60 -8.33 -11.45
C VAL A 119 -2.96 -7.66 -11.61
N ALA A 120 -3.16 -6.90 -12.70
CA ALA A 120 -4.41 -6.21 -12.97
C ALA A 120 -5.61 -7.15 -13.17
N LYS A 121 -5.36 -8.40 -13.60
CA LYS A 121 -6.38 -9.44 -13.78
C LYS A 121 -6.80 -10.10 -12.47
N VAL A 122 -5.90 -10.17 -11.49
CA VAL A 122 -6.13 -10.91 -10.23
C VAL A 122 -6.60 -10.02 -9.08
N CYS A 123 -6.41 -8.69 -9.15
CA CYS A 123 -6.84 -7.78 -8.08
C CYS A 123 -7.11 -6.37 -8.62
N ALA A 124 -8.27 -5.81 -8.32
CA ALA A 124 -8.64 -4.45 -8.74
C ALA A 124 -7.81 -3.37 -8.02
N ASN A 125 -7.39 -3.58 -6.78
CA ASN A 125 -6.62 -2.64 -5.96
C ASN A 125 -5.09 -2.86 -6.04
N SER A 126 -4.62 -3.56 -7.08
CA SER A 126 -3.21 -3.95 -7.19
C SER A 126 -2.30 -2.84 -7.70
N CYS A 127 -1.03 -2.85 -7.29
CA CYS A 127 0.02 -2.05 -7.91
C CYS A 127 0.40 -2.66 -9.26
N ILE A 128 0.28 -1.89 -10.33
CA ILE A 128 0.64 -2.31 -11.70
C ILE A 128 1.99 -1.76 -12.16
N ALA A 129 2.81 -1.28 -11.24
CA ALA A 129 4.15 -0.74 -11.52
C ALA A 129 4.16 0.41 -12.56
N CYS A 130 3.11 1.22 -12.64
CA CYS A 130 2.98 2.28 -13.66
C CYS A 130 3.90 3.49 -13.43
N GLY A 131 4.56 3.60 -12.29
CA GLY A 131 5.49 4.69 -11.94
C GLY A 131 4.83 6.06 -11.73
N MET A 132 3.49 6.17 -11.72
CA MET A 132 2.84 7.49 -11.53
C MET A 132 3.10 8.08 -10.14
N CYS A 133 3.12 7.25 -9.11
CA CYS A 133 3.45 7.66 -7.75
C CYS A 133 4.87 8.20 -7.63
N GLU A 134 5.85 7.55 -8.28
CA GLU A 134 7.25 7.95 -8.34
C GLU A 134 7.41 9.30 -9.03
N ARG A 135 6.84 9.48 -10.23
CA ARG A 135 6.86 10.77 -10.96
C ARG A 135 6.17 11.92 -10.22
N THR A 136 5.21 11.62 -9.35
CA THR A 136 4.46 12.63 -8.59
C THR A 136 5.15 13.00 -7.28
N CYS A 137 6.04 12.18 -6.76
CA CYS A 137 6.71 12.41 -5.49
C CYS A 137 7.77 13.50 -5.63
N LYS A 138 7.58 14.60 -4.88
CA LYS A 138 8.55 15.72 -4.85
C LYS A 138 9.73 15.48 -3.90
N PHE A 139 9.64 14.42 -3.07
CA PHE A 139 10.61 14.13 -2.02
C PHE A 139 11.49 12.94 -2.36
N ASP A 140 11.34 12.37 -3.56
CA ASP A 140 12.08 11.18 -3.98
C ASP A 140 11.96 10.03 -2.95
N ALA A 141 10.75 9.86 -2.40
CA ALA A 141 10.47 8.94 -1.31
C ALA A 141 9.72 7.66 -1.74
N ILE A 142 9.39 7.49 -3.01
CA ILE A 142 8.68 6.31 -3.52
C ILE A 142 9.24 5.90 -4.87
N HIS A 143 9.59 4.63 -4.99
CA HIS A 143 10.19 4.03 -6.19
C HIS A 143 9.49 2.73 -6.55
N VAL A 144 9.52 2.36 -7.82
CA VAL A 144 9.04 1.05 -8.28
C VAL A 144 10.20 0.07 -8.28
N ILE A 145 10.13 -0.92 -7.39
CA ILE A 145 11.14 -1.98 -7.21
C ILE A 145 10.43 -3.32 -7.36
N ASP A 146 10.97 -4.25 -8.13
CA ASP A 146 10.40 -5.59 -8.33
C ASP A 146 8.90 -5.56 -8.72
N ASN A 147 8.50 -4.66 -9.61
CA ASN A 147 7.12 -4.45 -10.07
C ASN A 147 6.13 -3.96 -9.00
N VAL A 148 6.58 -3.49 -7.86
CA VAL A 148 5.73 -2.90 -6.82
C VAL A 148 6.32 -1.57 -6.36
N ALA A 149 5.46 -0.61 -6.00
CA ALA A 149 5.91 0.64 -5.43
C ALA A 149 6.37 0.42 -3.97
N VAL A 150 7.48 1.03 -3.60
CA VAL A 150 8.07 0.95 -2.25
C VAL A 150 8.33 2.38 -1.75
N ILE A 151 7.95 2.67 -0.51
CA ILE A 151 8.16 3.97 0.12
C ILE A 151 9.38 3.92 1.04
N ASP A 152 10.28 4.88 0.86
CA ASP A 152 11.33 5.19 1.82
C ASP A 152 10.74 6.11 2.91
N TYR A 153 10.44 5.54 4.07
CA TYR A 153 9.83 6.26 5.18
C TYR A 153 10.72 7.34 5.77
N SER A 154 12.04 7.28 5.57
CA SER A 154 12.96 8.31 6.04
C SER A 154 12.80 9.63 5.27
N LYS A 155 12.43 9.55 3.99
CA LYS A 155 12.21 10.69 3.09
C LYS A 155 10.74 11.12 3.02
N CYS A 156 9.80 10.22 3.31
CA CYS A 156 8.36 10.45 3.14
C CYS A 156 7.84 11.52 4.10
N LYS A 157 7.15 12.53 3.56
CA LYS A 157 6.53 13.62 4.32
C LYS A 157 5.02 13.43 4.54
N ASN A 158 4.47 12.25 4.31
CA ASN A 158 3.04 11.93 4.48
C ASN A 158 2.08 12.86 3.72
N CYS A 159 2.48 13.42 2.58
CA CYS A 159 1.67 14.39 1.83
C CYS A 159 0.52 13.76 1.02
N GLY A 160 0.50 12.44 0.83
CA GLY A 160 -0.58 11.69 0.15
C GLY A 160 -0.69 11.93 -1.37
N MET A 161 0.24 12.65 -2.00
CA MET A 161 0.18 12.95 -3.44
C MET A 161 0.30 11.69 -4.30
N CYS A 162 1.11 10.71 -3.88
CA CYS A 162 1.25 9.41 -4.53
C CYS A 162 -0.06 8.60 -4.49
N ALA A 163 -0.81 8.66 -3.40
CA ALA A 163 -2.11 8.02 -3.27
C ALA A 163 -3.14 8.63 -4.24
N LYS A 164 -3.20 9.97 -4.34
CA LYS A 164 -4.06 10.68 -5.29
C LYS A 164 -3.70 10.40 -6.75
N ALA A 165 -2.42 10.20 -7.05
CA ALA A 165 -1.94 9.84 -8.39
C ALA A 165 -2.16 8.37 -8.74
N CYS A 166 -2.38 7.49 -7.76
CA CYS A 166 -2.53 6.06 -7.99
C CYS A 166 -3.84 5.74 -8.71
N PRO A 167 -3.81 5.13 -9.92
CA PRO A 167 -5.03 4.80 -10.66
C PRO A 167 -5.75 3.56 -10.08
N ARG A 168 -5.05 2.76 -9.24
CA ARG A 168 -5.50 1.44 -8.78
C ARG A 168 -5.82 1.36 -7.29
N ASN A 169 -5.82 2.47 -6.55
CA ASN A 169 -6.03 2.49 -5.09
C ASN A 169 -5.07 1.59 -4.29
N ALA A 170 -3.86 1.38 -4.80
CA ALA A 170 -2.85 0.55 -4.15
C ALA A 170 -2.04 1.32 -3.08
N ILE A 171 -2.38 2.56 -2.78
CA ILE A 171 -1.67 3.42 -1.83
C ILE A 171 -2.69 4.07 -0.90
N GLU A 172 -2.53 3.87 0.41
CA GLU A 172 -3.31 4.55 1.44
C GLU A 172 -2.73 5.94 1.78
N PRO A 173 -3.58 6.88 2.25
CA PRO A 173 -5.04 6.79 2.36
C PRO A 173 -5.70 6.78 0.98
N ILE A 174 -6.71 5.94 0.79
CA ILE A 174 -7.42 5.85 -0.49
C ILE A 174 -8.21 7.15 -0.72
N PRO A 175 -7.88 7.94 -1.76
CA PRO A 175 -8.57 9.20 -2.00
C PRO A 175 -9.97 8.96 -2.56
N THR A 176 -10.90 9.83 -2.19
CA THR A 176 -12.26 9.81 -2.74
C THR A 176 -12.25 10.10 -4.25
N PRO A 177 -13.29 9.69 -5.01
CA PRO A 177 -13.40 10.01 -6.43
C PRO A 177 -13.26 11.50 -6.72
N GLU A 178 -13.88 12.35 -5.89
CA GLU A 178 -13.83 13.82 -6.00
C GLU A 178 -12.40 14.36 -5.79
N GLU A 179 -11.67 13.82 -4.82
CA GLU A 179 -10.28 14.21 -4.57
C GLU A 179 -9.37 13.83 -5.76
N LYS A 180 -9.62 12.67 -6.38
CA LYS A 180 -8.90 12.25 -7.58
C LYS A 180 -9.19 13.15 -8.78
N GLU A 181 -10.44 13.54 -8.99
CA GLU A 181 -10.82 14.46 -10.05
C GLU A 181 -10.20 15.85 -9.87
N LYS A 182 -10.29 16.42 -8.66
CA LYS A 182 -9.63 17.69 -8.31
C LYS A 182 -8.12 17.63 -8.54
N PHE A 183 -7.49 16.50 -8.19
CA PHE A 183 -6.07 16.31 -8.39
C PHE A 183 -5.70 16.24 -9.88
N LYS A 184 -6.46 15.49 -10.70
CA LYS A 184 -6.24 15.41 -12.15
C LYS A 184 -6.43 16.77 -12.82
N ALA A 185 -7.48 17.52 -12.45
CA ALA A 185 -7.74 18.86 -12.95
C ALA A 185 -6.59 19.82 -12.61
N ALA A 186 -6.09 19.79 -11.37
CA ALA A 186 -4.96 20.59 -10.94
C ALA A 186 -3.66 20.23 -11.70
N GLN A 187 -3.40 18.95 -11.96
CA GLN A 187 -2.26 18.53 -12.76
C GLN A 187 -2.35 19.03 -14.20
N LYS A 188 -3.54 18.93 -14.82
CA LYS A 188 -3.78 19.41 -16.18
C LYS A 188 -3.54 20.92 -16.28
N ALA A 189 -4.11 21.70 -15.37
CA ALA A 189 -3.90 23.15 -15.31
C ALA A 189 -2.44 23.54 -15.09
N ALA A 190 -1.71 22.79 -14.26
CA ALA A 190 -0.27 23.01 -14.04
C ALA A 190 0.56 22.68 -15.29
N ALA A 191 0.20 21.63 -16.03
CA ALA A 191 0.86 21.24 -17.28
C ALA A 191 0.61 22.31 -18.38
N GLU A 192 -0.62 22.81 -18.50
CA GLU A 192 -0.98 23.88 -19.44
C GLU A 192 -0.23 25.18 -19.15
N LYS A 193 -0.15 25.59 -17.86
CA LYS A 193 0.65 26.75 -17.45
C LYS A 193 2.15 26.58 -17.77
N LYS A 194 2.70 25.39 -17.55
CA LYS A 194 4.09 25.10 -17.87
C LYS A 194 4.36 25.12 -19.37
N ALA A 195 3.43 24.59 -20.17
CA ALA A 195 3.52 24.62 -21.62
C ALA A 195 3.40 26.05 -22.18
N ALA A 196 2.49 26.88 -21.64
CA ALA A 196 2.35 28.30 -21.99
C ALA A 196 3.62 29.10 -21.64
N ALA A 197 4.19 28.88 -20.45
CA ALA A 197 5.44 29.53 -20.03
C ALA A 197 6.63 29.13 -20.92
N ALA A 198 6.70 27.85 -21.32
CA ALA A 198 7.74 27.38 -22.23
C ALA A 198 7.64 28.00 -23.64
N LYS A 199 6.40 28.18 -24.15
CA LYS A 199 6.17 28.89 -25.43
C LYS A 199 6.57 30.35 -25.35
N ALA A 200 6.17 31.06 -24.28
CA ALA A 200 6.54 32.46 -24.08
C ALA A 200 8.07 32.67 -23.96
N ALA A 201 8.79 31.71 -23.32
CA ALA A 201 10.23 31.75 -23.23
C ALA A 201 10.92 31.46 -24.57
N ALA A 202 10.31 30.72 -25.47
CA ALA A 202 10.84 30.43 -26.81
C ALA A 202 10.62 31.57 -27.81
N GLU A 203 9.60 32.44 -27.56
CA GLU A 203 9.29 33.61 -28.40
C GLU A 203 9.96 34.91 -27.95
N ALA A 204 10.72 34.89 -26.83
CA ALA A 204 11.48 36.06 -26.40
C ALA A 204 12.56 36.39 -27.42
N PRO A 205 12.63 37.64 -27.98
CA PRO A 205 13.64 38.02 -28.97
C PRO A 205 15.03 37.95 -28.34
N LYS A 206 15.98 37.29 -29.04
CA LYS A 206 17.38 37.37 -28.69
C LYS A 206 17.80 38.84 -28.86
N ALA A 207 18.08 39.50 -27.74
CA ALA A 207 18.71 40.80 -27.77
C ALA A 207 20.10 40.64 -28.42
N GLU A 208 20.33 41.40 -29.53
CA GLU A 208 21.64 41.58 -30.14
C GLU A 208 22.59 42.36 -29.22
#